data_799d7db52c2747d44362123ad5c96bab
#
_entry.id   799d7db52c2747d44362123ad5c96bab
#
_cell.length_a   1.000
_cell.length_b   1.000
_cell.length_c   1.000
_cell.angle_alpha   90.00
_cell.angle_beta   90.00
_cell.angle_gamma   90.00
#
_symmetry.space_group_name_H-M   'P 1'
#
loop_
_entity.id
_entity.type
_entity.pdbx_description
1 polymer ?
#
loop_
_entity_poly.entity_id
_entity_poly.type
_entity_poly.pdbx_seq_one_letter_code
_entity_poly.pdbx_strand_id
1 'polypeptide(L)'
;MDPLFNLVRLPTSFMDILSENALLLVYGLLSLYIVRKVQVYARLRHISGPFWAGFSDWPHRKAMLQSDCEAWYAGISEEHGPMARVAPNVVMTTSPDVWAHVTNKPGYKRSDWFFKAMRSEHRRDNVFTQTDVEKHDGRRKQLAPGVSGSGNPNMEMAVNECLEELVHLIRSKYMSSDAEMIPMDLARKLQYFLLDSISAVTLGEALGSLQGDGDTHGYIKSTEDGLVMGTTALALGFSWMCQVPLFGRLLTASPKDEAGFGRFMAACFASVDERLANPTDERSDALASFIRNGVTGDDARSEALIFMTVGAINPLAAMSGILLHVISNARVYALLQREIDDAARHGKAPSAGKGLITSAQAKQLPYLQATIREGMRFWPPVVGLFPRRVPRGGDTVVVDGKPVFLPGGVCVGRSVSAMYRRKDIYGNDADSFRPERWFEPDAGKLADMLLRNFGFALVNPIRPWKTRNTLGIFLTSDMWVHVTERL
;
A
#
# COMPACT_ATOMS: atom_id res chain seq x y z
N MET A 1 41.15 9.84 76.48
CA MET A 1 41.68 8.96 75.42
C MET A 1 40.48 8.49 74.65
N ASP A 2 40.20 9.18 73.59
CA ASP A 2 40.05 8.64 72.30
C ASP A 2 39.81 9.76 71.28
N PRO A 3 40.74 9.96 70.43
CA PRO A 3 40.61 10.84 69.27
C PRO A 3 40.36 10.00 68.08
N LEU A 4 39.83 10.61 67.09
CA LEU A 4 39.80 10.14 65.70
C LEU A 4 38.62 9.24 65.28
N PHE A 5 37.52 9.91 64.90
CA PHE A 5 36.86 9.61 63.67
C PHE A 5 36.32 10.90 63.04
N ASN A 6 37.27 11.70 62.54
CA ASN A 6 36.94 12.60 61.43
C ASN A 6 36.65 11.75 60.18
N LEU A 7 35.44 11.29 60.03
CA LEU A 7 34.93 10.78 58.80
C LEU A 7 34.89 11.96 57.83
N VAL A 8 35.90 12.03 56.96
CA VAL A 8 35.87 12.78 55.74
C VAL A 8 34.55 12.41 55.05
N ARG A 9 33.56 13.30 55.12
CA ARG A 9 32.36 13.19 54.25
C ARG A 9 32.90 13.22 52.83
N LEU A 10 32.92 12.07 52.18
CA LEU A 10 33.13 11.97 50.74
C LEU A 10 32.11 12.91 50.08
N PRO A 11 32.47 13.56 48.97
CA PRO A 11 31.58 14.48 48.31
C PRO A 11 30.25 13.76 48.00
N THR A 12 29.17 14.48 48.26
CA THR A 12 27.78 14.08 47.99
C THR A 12 27.72 13.21 46.76
N SER A 13 27.13 12.05 46.88
CA SER A 13 26.94 11.11 45.76
C SER A 13 26.34 11.87 44.57
N PHE A 14 26.72 11.52 43.36
CA PHE A 14 26.10 12.09 42.14
C PHE A 14 24.56 12.10 42.23
N MET A 15 23.98 11.12 42.92
CA MET A 15 22.57 11.03 43.25
C MET A 15 22.05 12.13 44.16
N ASP A 16 22.85 12.56 45.16
CA ASP A 16 22.48 13.64 46.10
C ASP A 16 22.49 14.99 45.36
N ILE A 17 23.47 15.23 44.53
CA ILE A 17 23.56 16.44 43.68
C ILE A 17 22.38 16.47 42.71
N LEU A 18 22.01 15.32 42.12
CA LEU A 18 20.82 15.20 41.25
C LEU A 18 19.52 15.46 41.99
N SER A 19 19.35 14.97 43.21
CA SER A 19 18.15 15.17 44.01
C SER A 19 17.99 16.62 44.49
N GLU A 20 19.06 17.28 44.92
CA GLU A 20 19.04 18.68 45.36
C GLU A 20 18.75 19.66 44.19
N ASN A 21 19.20 19.32 42.97
CA ASN A 21 19.01 20.16 41.79
C ASN A 21 17.90 19.62 40.84
N ALA A 22 17.12 18.62 41.24
CA ALA A 22 16.14 17.96 40.38
C ALA A 22 15.16 18.96 39.76
N LEU A 23 14.68 19.92 40.51
CA LEU A 23 13.76 20.96 40.01
C LEU A 23 14.41 21.84 38.95
N LEU A 24 15.67 22.28 39.16
CA LEU A 24 16.42 23.07 38.18
C LEU A 24 16.67 22.28 36.89
N LEU A 25 17.02 21.00 37.03
CA LEU A 25 17.18 20.11 35.89
C LEU A 25 15.88 19.93 35.11
N VAL A 26 14.74 19.72 35.80
CA VAL A 26 13.42 19.63 35.18
C VAL A 26 13.06 20.91 34.46
N TYR A 27 13.25 22.09 35.08
CA TYR A 27 12.99 23.38 34.42
C TYR A 27 13.93 23.61 33.23
N GLY A 28 15.20 23.26 33.33
CA GLY A 28 16.14 23.33 32.22
C GLY A 28 15.74 22.46 31.05
N LEU A 29 15.37 21.21 31.31
CA LEU A 29 14.90 20.26 30.28
C LEU A 29 13.58 20.70 29.65
N LEU A 30 12.65 21.21 30.47
CA LEU A 30 11.38 21.74 29.98
C LEU A 30 11.57 22.98 29.08
N SER A 31 12.44 23.90 29.51
CA SER A 31 12.79 25.08 28.74
C SER A 31 13.43 24.71 27.41
N LEU A 32 14.41 23.78 27.42
CA LEU A 32 15.01 23.26 26.20
C LEU A 32 13.99 22.58 25.27
N TYR A 33 13.07 21.81 25.83
CA TYR A 33 11.97 21.20 25.07
C TYR A 33 11.07 22.26 24.41
N ILE A 34 10.67 23.29 25.16
CA ILE A 34 9.84 24.37 24.64
C ILE A 34 10.57 25.14 23.53
N VAL A 35 11.83 25.53 23.76
CA VAL A 35 12.64 26.23 22.76
C VAL A 35 12.75 25.39 21.47
N ARG A 36 13.01 24.09 21.60
CA ARG A 36 13.06 23.17 20.46
C ARG A 36 11.73 23.10 19.71
N LYS A 37 10.60 23.05 20.43
CA LYS A 37 9.26 23.06 19.81
C LYS A 37 8.99 24.36 19.05
N VAL A 38 9.33 25.51 19.64
CA VAL A 38 9.21 26.82 18.98
C VAL A 38 10.11 26.91 17.75
N GLN A 39 11.35 26.44 17.80
CA GLN A 39 12.25 26.41 16.64
C GLN A 39 11.70 25.54 15.51
N VAL A 40 11.17 24.34 15.83
CA VAL A 40 10.55 23.45 14.84
C VAL A 40 9.30 24.09 14.24
N TYR A 41 8.49 24.76 15.06
CA TYR A 41 7.33 25.51 14.57
C TYR A 41 7.76 26.64 13.62
N ALA A 42 8.73 27.46 14.02
CA ALA A 42 9.19 28.62 13.26
C ALA A 42 9.75 28.25 11.87
N ARG A 43 10.36 27.07 11.73
CA ARG A 43 10.89 26.59 10.44
C ARG A 43 9.85 26.45 9.35
N LEU A 44 8.62 26.08 9.71
CA LEU A 44 7.51 25.84 8.76
C LEU A 44 6.32 26.77 8.97
N ARG A 45 6.48 27.91 9.69
CA ARG A 45 5.40 28.85 9.98
C ARG A 45 4.78 29.48 8.74
N HIS A 46 5.52 29.50 7.63
CA HIS A 46 5.08 30.04 6.35
C HIS A 46 4.22 29.04 5.53
N ILE A 47 4.16 27.77 5.96
CA ILE A 47 3.28 26.77 5.35
C ILE A 47 2.06 26.61 6.27
N SER A 48 0.87 26.85 5.74
CA SER A 48 -0.41 26.71 6.44
C SER A 48 -0.65 25.27 6.89
N GLY A 49 -1.50 25.08 7.90
CA GLY A 49 -1.87 23.76 8.41
C GLY A 49 -2.53 23.85 9.78
N PRO A 50 -3.14 22.78 10.29
CA PRO A 50 -3.77 22.77 11.60
C PRO A 50 -2.82 23.25 12.70
N PHE A 51 -3.29 24.11 13.57
CA PHE A 51 -2.44 24.75 14.60
C PHE A 51 -1.63 23.73 15.41
N TRP A 52 -2.28 22.68 15.93
CA TRP A 52 -1.62 21.67 16.74
C TRP A 52 -0.62 20.80 15.96
N ALA A 53 -0.79 20.65 14.65
CA ALA A 53 0.17 19.97 13.80
C ALA A 53 1.54 20.68 13.74
N GLY A 54 1.57 21.98 14.11
CA GLY A 54 2.81 22.74 14.24
C GLY A 54 3.68 22.34 15.42
N PHE A 55 3.10 21.79 16.47
CA PHE A 55 3.78 21.46 17.73
C PHE A 55 3.82 19.97 18.04
N SER A 56 2.90 19.18 17.50
CA SER A 56 2.72 17.78 17.84
C SER A 56 2.40 16.92 16.62
N ASP A 57 2.91 15.70 16.60
CA ASP A 57 2.52 14.67 15.63
C ASP A 57 1.15 14.06 15.95
N TRP A 58 0.56 14.38 17.10
CA TRP A 58 -0.65 13.71 17.61
C TRP A 58 -1.85 13.79 16.67
N PRO A 59 -2.20 14.91 16.02
CA PRO A 59 -3.31 14.94 15.07
C PRO A 59 -3.13 13.94 13.94
N HIS A 60 -1.94 13.87 13.36
CA HIS A 60 -1.60 12.92 12.32
C HIS A 60 -1.63 11.45 12.81
N ARG A 61 -1.06 11.19 13.99
CA ARG A 61 -1.07 9.88 14.64
C ARG A 61 -2.49 9.40 14.94
N LYS A 62 -3.35 10.30 15.42
CA LYS A 62 -4.77 10.02 15.65
C LYS A 62 -5.47 9.59 14.37
N ALA A 63 -5.28 10.31 13.26
CA ALA A 63 -5.84 9.94 11.96
C ALA A 63 -5.36 8.55 11.50
N MET A 64 -4.08 8.22 11.70
CA MET A 64 -3.56 6.87 11.41
C MET A 64 -4.21 5.78 12.26
N LEU A 65 -4.40 6.02 13.57
CA LEU A 65 -5.04 5.05 14.48
C LEU A 65 -6.52 4.85 14.16
N GLN A 66 -7.20 5.90 13.70
CA GLN A 66 -8.60 5.85 13.28
C GLN A 66 -8.78 5.25 11.88
N SER A 67 -7.69 4.93 11.18
CA SER A 67 -7.71 4.43 9.79
C SER A 67 -8.39 5.38 8.80
N ASP A 68 -8.30 6.68 9.04
CA ASP A 68 -9.01 7.76 8.32
C ASP A 68 -8.06 8.84 7.78
N CYS A 69 -6.82 8.46 7.49
CA CYS A 69 -5.79 9.41 7.06
C CYS A 69 -6.15 10.14 5.77
N GLU A 70 -6.74 9.47 4.78
CA GLU A 70 -7.04 10.09 3.49
C GLU A 70 -8.14 11.14 3.61
N ALA A 71 -9.20 10.89 4.38
CA ALA A 71 -10.24 11.89 4.64
C ALA A 71 -9.68 13.06 5.44
N TRP A 72 -8.84 12.79 6.44
CA TRP A 72 -8.16 13.85 7.19
C TRP A 72 -7.24 14.70 6.31
N TYR A 73 -6.48 14.10 5.39
CA TYR A 73 -5.63 14.85 4.44
C TYR A 73 -6.48 15.65 3.44
N ALA A 74 -7.60 15.11 2.97
CA ALA A 74 -8.51 15.81 2.09
C ALA A 74 -9.07 17.08 2.77
N GLY A 75 -9.59 16.97 3.99
CA GLY A 75 -10.06 18.10 4.77
C GLY A 75 -8.98 19.16 5.01
N ILE A 76 -7.74 18.77 5.32
CA ILE A 76 -6.62 19.70 5.46
C ILE A 76 -6.33 20.43 4.12
N SER A 77 -6.39 19.69 2.99
CA SER A 77 -6.15 20.32 1.68
C SER A 77 -7.24 21.32 1.30
N GLU A 78 -8.48 21.05 1.65
CA GLU A 78 -9.61 21.96 1.44
C GLU A 78 -9.47 23.26 2.27
N GLU A 79 -9.05 23.13 3.54
CA GLU A 79 -8.94 24.27 4.46
C GLU A 79 -7.65 25.08 4.24
N HIS A 80 -6.52 24.41 3.97
CA HIS A 80 -5.19 25.01 3.97
C HIS A 80 -4.51 25.08 2.61
N GLY A 81 -5.17 24.58 1.55
CA GLY A 81 -4.67 24.61 0.17
C GLY A 81 -3.80 23.42 -0.22
N PRO A 82 -3.21 23.48 -1.44
CA PRO A 82 -2.56 22.33 -2.06
C PRO A 82 -1.21 21.94 -1.43
N MET A 83 -0.70 22.74 -0.50
CA MET A 83 0.46 22.41 0.33
C MET A 83 0.18 22.78 1.78
N ALA A 84 0.17 21.80 2.66
CA ALA A 84 -0.18 22.00 4.05
C ALA A 84 0.72 21.23 5.02
N ARG A 85 0.95 21.80 6.19
CA ARG A 85 1.68 21.18 7.29
C ARG A 85 0.76 20.21 8.04
N VAL A 86 1.17 18.94 8.12
CA VAL A 86 0.39 17.86 8.78
C VAL A 86 1.02 17.35 10.08
N ALA A 87 2.31 17.67 10.29
CA ALA A 87 3.03 17.38 11.53
C ALA A 87 4.22 18.35 11.67
N PRO A 88 4.89 18.43 12.83
CA PRO A 88 5.95 19.41 13.07
C PRO A 88 7.05 19.47 12.00
N ASN A 89 7.35 18.35 11.38
CA ASN A 89 8.37 18.25 10.32
C ASN A 89 7.85 17.54 9.06
N VAL A 90 6.53 17.51 8.86
CA VAL A 90 5.90 16.85 7.71
C VAL A 90 4.94 17.81 7.02
N VAL A 91 5.12 17.96 5.73
CA VAL A 91 4.26 18.71 4.82
C VAL A 91 3.62 17.73 3.85
N MET A 92 2.37 17.90 3.53
CA MET A 92 1.72 17.19 2.44
C MET A 92 1.47 18.11 1.25
N THR A 93 1.39 17.54 0.05
CA THR A 93 0.96 18.27 -1.15
C THR A 93 -0.10 17.50 -1.92
N THR A 94 -1.01 18.26 -2.54
CA THR A 94 -1.97 17.76 -3.55
C THR A 94 -1.66 18.31 -4.95
N SER A 95 -0.51 19.01 -5.11
CA SER A 95 -0.04 19.47 -6.40
C SER A 95 0.77 18.37 -7.12
N PRO A 96 0.35 17.93 -8.33
CA PRO A 96 1.11 17.00 -9.13
C PRO A 96 2.51 17.50 -9.46
N ASP A 97 2.65 18.80 -9.76
CA ASP A 97 3.92 19.43 -10.16
C ASP A 97 4.93 19.42 -9.00
N VAL A 98 4.48 19.77 -7.80
CA VAL A 98 5.30 19.70 -6.58
C VAL A 98 5.73 18.26 -6.32
N TRP A 99 4.83 17.30 -6.48
CA TRP A 99 5.16 15.90 -6.27
C TRP A 99 6.13 15.38 -7.33
N ALA A 100 5.94 15.74 -8.59
CA ALA A 100 6.87 15.41 -9.68
C ALA A 100 8.26 16.00 -9.40
N HIS A 101 8.35 17.27 -8.97
CA HIS A 101 9.61 17.90 -8.58
C HIS A 101 10.30 17.11 -7.44
N VAL A 102 9.59 16.81 -6.36
CA VAL A 102 10.11 16.10 -5.17
C VAL A 102 10.58 14.68 -5.50
N THR A 103 9.94 14.02 -6.46
CA THR A 103 10.30 12.64 -6.84
C THR A 103 11.43 12.54 -7.87
N ASN A 104 11.56 13.54 -8.74
CA ASN A 104 12.50 13.51 -9.85
C ASN A 104 13.80 14.26 -9.55
N LYS A 105 13.78 15.25 -8.63
CA LYS A 105 14.96 16.04 -8.31
C LYS A 105 15.97 15.24 -7.50
N PRO A 106 17.24 15.16 -7.92
CA PRO A 106 18.31 14.52 -7.13
C PRO A 106 18.45 15.13 -5.73
N GLY A 107 18.83 14.29 -4.76
CA GLY A 107 19.06 14.70 -3.36
C GLY A 107 17.86 14.51 -2.43
N TYR A 108 16.65 14.35 -2.95
CA TYR A 108 15.52 13.89 -2.15
C TYR A 108 15.65 12.40 -1.83
N LYS A 109 15.47 12.04 -0.55
CA LYS A 109 15.57 10.65 -0.07
C LYS A 109 14.23 10.18 0.47
N ARG A 110 13.98 8.89 0.40
CA ARG A 110 12.84 8.25 1.08
C ARG A 110 12.94 8.50 2.58
N SER A 111 11.84 8.79 3.24
CA SER A 111 11.84 9.08 4.68
C SER A 111 11.89 7.79 5.51
N ASP A 112 12.92 7.67 6.35
CA ASP A 112 13.13 6.47 7.16
C ASP A 112 11.95 6.14 8.06
N TRP A 113 11.32 7.15 8.68
CA TRP A 113 10.23 6.93 9.64
C TRP A 113 9.03 6.22 9.02
N PHE A 114 8.78 6.41 7.72
CA PHE A 114 7.68 5.79 7.00
C PHE A 114 8.10 4.46 6.36
N PHE A 115 9.15 4.49 5.53
CA PHE A 115 9.51 3.32 4.73
C PHE A 115 10.07 2.18 5.59
N LYS A 116 10.93 2.47 6.57
CA LYS A 116 11.49 1.43 7.44
C LYS A 116 10.49 0.85 8.44
N ALA A 117 9.38 1.54 8.69
CA ALA A 117 8.28 0.99 9.49
C ALA A 117 7.60 -0.23 8.83
N MET A 118 7.76 -0.36 7.52
CA MET A 118 7.17 -1.46 6.74
C MET A 118 8.15 -2.62 6.48
N ARG A 119 9.26 -2.69 7.22
CA ARG A 119 10.17 -3.83 7.16
C ARG A 119 9.47 -5.10 7.65
N SER A 120 9.55 -6.16 6.85
CA SER A 120 9.09 -7.49 7.26
C SER A 120 10.07 -8.13 8.25
N GLU A 121 11.36 -7.82 8.12
CA GLU A 121 12.44 -8.28 9.00
C GLU A 121 13.17 -7.08 9.62
N HIS A 122 13.48 -7.14 10.92
CA HIS A 122 14.07 -6.02 11.68
C HIS A 122 15.47 -5.54 11.18
N ARG A 123 16.21 -6.37 10.48
CA ARG A 123 17.58 -6.07 10.03
C ARG A 123 17.73 -5.88 8.52
N ARG A 124 16.68 -6.11 7.73
CA ARG A 124 16.79 -6.20 6.30
C ARG A 124 15.85 -5.23 5.59
N ASP A 125 16.38 -4.55 4.61
CA ASP A 125 15.59 -3.77 3.67
C ASP A 125 15.30 -4.59 2.41
N ASN A 126 14.08 -4.49 1.91
CA ASN A 126 13.70 -4.88 0.57
C ASN A 126 13.62 -3.64 -0.33
N VAL A 127 13.30 -3.81 -1.60
CA VAL A 127 13.19 -2.70 -2.56
C VAL A 127 12.22 -1.60 -2.10
N PHE A 128 11.18 -1.96 -1.37
CA PHE A 128 10.20 -0.99 -0.87
C PHE A 128 10.74 -0.19 0.33
N THR A 129 11.38 -0.83 1.29
CA THR A 129 11.84 -0.22 2.55
C THR A 129 13.21 0.42 2.45
N GLN A 130 13.96 0.15 1.38
CA GLN A 130 15.29 0.73 1.14
C GLN A 130 15.19 2.25 0.94
N THR A 131 15.86 3.02 1.81
CA THR A 131 15.86 4.48 1.79
C THR A 131 17.13 5.09 1.19
N ASP A 132 18.18 4.30 1.00
CA ASP A 132 19.35 4.71 0.22
C ASP A 132 19.00 4.63 -1.27
N VAL A 133 19.22 5.73 -1.99
CA VAL A 133 18.77 5.88 -3.39
C VAL A 133 19.53 4.93 -4.32
N GLU A 134 20.85 4.84 -4.17
CA GLU A 134 21.68 4.02 -5.05
C GLU A 134 21.37 2.52 -4.88
N LYS A 135 21.27 2.05 -3.61
CA LYS A 135 20.90 0.67 -3.30
C LYS A 135 19.49 0.33 -3.77
N HIS A 136 18.55 1.26 -3.58
CA HIS A 136 17.18 1.09 -4.07
C HIS A 136 17.13 0.96 -5.59
N ASP A 137 17.80 1.86 -6.32
CA ASP A 137 17.76 1.88 -7.77
C ASP A 137 18.50 0.68 -8.37
N GLY A 138 19.60 0.26 -7.74
CA GLY A 138 20.30 -0.98 -8.07
C GLY A 138 19.38 -2.20 -7.93
N ARG A 139 18.72 -2.34 -6.78
CA ARG A 139 17.77 -3.43 -6.53
C ARG A 139 16.58 -3.39 -7.48
N ARG A 140 16.01 -2.22 -7.74
CA ARG A 140 14.92 -2.06 -8.69
C ARG A 140 15.28 -2.52 -10.10
N LYS A 141 16.52 -2.26 -10.56
CA LYS A 141 17.01 -2.75 -11.85
C LYS A 141 17.08 -4.27 -11.91
N GLN A 142 17.50 -4.92 -10.82
CA GLN A 142 17.54 -6.38 -10.71
C GLN A 142 16.14 -7.02 -10.78
N LEU A 143 15.14 -6.38 -10.16
CA LEU A 143 13.79 -6.92 -10.07
C LEU A 143 12.91 -6.60 -11.30
N ALA A 144 13.19 -5.50 -11.99
CA ALA A 144 12.35 -4.98 -13.07
C ALA A 144 11.99 -5.99 -14.16
N PRO A 145 12.90 -6.85 -14.68
CA PRO A 145 12.54 -7.81 -15.71
C PRO A 145 11.48 -8.83 -15.25
N GLY A 146 11.59 -9.33 -14.01
CA GLY A 146 10.63 -10.29 -13.46
C GLY A 146 9.23 -9.70 -13.22
N VAL A 147 9.18 -8.39 -12.91
CA VAL A 147 7.92 -7.68 -12.63
C VAL A 147 7.25 -7.16 -13.89
N SER A 148 8.03 -6.76 -14.90
CA SER A 148 7.49 -6.24 -16.17
C SER A 148 7.02 -7.33 -17.14
N GLY A 149 7.27 -8.60 -16.82
CA GLY A 149 6.97 -9.73 -17.71
C GLY A 149 8.07 -10.03 -18.72
N SER A 150 9.04 -9.13 -18.96
CA SER A 150 10.13 -9.40 -19.91
C SER A 150 11.05 -10.54 -19.46
N GLY A 151 11.20 -10.76 -18.16
CA GLY A 151 11.93 -11.88 -17.57
C GLY A 151 11.01 -12.96 -16.96
N ASN A 152 9.70 -12.85 -17.17
CA ASN A 152 8.69 -13.79 -16.70
C ASN A 152 7.63 -13.99 -17.80
N PRO A 153 7.94 -14.77 -18.85
CA PRO A 153 7.04 -14.96 -19.98
C PRO A 153 5.75 -15.67 -19.64
N ASN A 154 5.72 -16.42 -18.55
CA ASN A 154 4.55 -17.20 -18.09
C ASN A 154 3.58 -16.37 -17.21
N MET A 155 3.88 -15.10 -16.95
CA MET A 155 3.06 -14.26 -16.05
C MET A 155 1.59 -14.22 -16.47
N GLU A 156 1.29 -14.01 -17.75
CA GLU A 156 -0.09 -13.94 -18.23
C GLU A 156 -0.79 -15.30 -18.13
N MET A 157 -0.08 -16.38 -18.41
CA MET A 157 -0.62 -17.75 -18.29
C MET A 157 -0.97 -18.06 -16.84
N ALA A 158 -0.06 -17.84 -15.89
CA ALA A 158 -0.30 -18.07 -14.48
C ALA A 158 -1.51 -17.31 -13.92
N VAL A 159 -1.66 -16.03 -14.32
CA VAL A 159 -2.83 -15.24 -13.94
C VAL A 159 -4.11 -15.79 -14.56
N ASN A 160 -4.05 -16.27 -15.82
CA ASN A 160 -5.21 -16.83 -16.50
C ASN A 160 -5.70 -18.14 -15.85
N GLU A 161 -4.80 -19.02 -15.48
CA GLU A 161 -5.13 -20.27 -14.78
C GLU A 161 -5.90 -19.97 -13.47
N CYS A 162 -5.38 -19.05 -12.65
CA CYS A 162 -6.09 -18.63 -11.44
C CYS A 162 -7.43 -17.96 -11.74
N LEU A 163 -7.55 -17.25 -12.86
CA LEU A 163 -8.79 -16.60 -13.25
C LEU A 163 -9.85 -17.61 -13.72
N GLU A 164 -9.43 -18.68 -14.41
CA GLU A 164 -10.30 -19.82 -14.75
C GLU A 164 -10.80 -20.55 -13.50
N GLU A 165 -9.93 -20.74 -12.52
CA GLU A 165 -10.31 -21.30 -11.21
C GLU A 165 -11.32 -20.41 -10.47
N LEU A 166 -11.14 -19.07 -10.47
CA LEU A 166 -12.11 -18.15 -9.89
C LEU A 166 -13.48 -18.27 -10.57
N VAL A 167 -13.52 -18.33 -11.91
CA VAL A 167 -14.76 -18.50 -12.67
C VAL A 167 -15.41 -19.84 -12.36
N HIS A 168 -14.63 -20.92 -12.29
CA HIS A 168 -15.10 -22.24 -11.91
C HIS A 168 -15.71 -22.25 -10.50
N LEU A 169 -15.01 -21.64 -9.52
CA LEU A 169 -15.48 -21.50 -8.15
C LEU A 169 -16.83 -20.75 -8.08
N ILE A 170 -16.96 -19.63 -8.80
CA ILE A 170 -18.21 -18.87 -8.86
C ILE A 170 -19.33 -19.73 -9.44
N ARG A 171 -19.10 -20.39 -10.57
CA ARG A 171 -20.12 -21.24 -11.23
C ARG A 171 -20.54 -22.43 -10.39
N SER A 172 -19.62 -23.08 -9.71
CA SER A 172 -19.90 -24.28 -8.94
C SER A 172 -20.59 -24.04 -7.60
N LYS A 173 -20.37 -22.86 -6.97
CA LYS A 173 -20.83 -22.64 -5.59
C LYS A 173 -21.71 -21.40 -5.38
N TYR A 174 -21.63 -20.39 -6.24
CA TYR A 174 -22.20 -19.07 -5.95
C TYR A 174 -23.23 -18.59 -6.96
N MET A 175 -23.65 -19.45 -7.90
CA MET A 175 -24.72 -19.10 -8.85
C MET A 175 -26.05 -19.07 -8.15
N SER A 176 -26.69 -17.90 -8.14
CA SER A 176 -28.05 -17.72 -7.68
C SER A 176 -29.05 -18.13 -8.79
N SER A 177 -30.19 -18.68 -8.39
CA SER A 177 -31.32 -19.03 -9.28
C SER A 177 -32.58 -18.30 -8.81
N ASP A 178 -33.65 -18.41 -9.57
CA ASP A 178 -34.96 -17.87 -9.17
C ASP A 178 -35.47 -18.50 -7.87
N ALA A 179 -35.07 -19.74 -7.57
CA ALA A 179 -35.48 -20.48 -6.38
C ALA A 179 -34.58 -20.21 -5.14
N GLU A 180 -33.33 -19.86 -5.36
CA GLU A 180 -32.37 -19.73 -4.28
C GLU A 180 -31.37 -18.59 -4.55
N MET A 181 -31.24 -17.67 -3.57
CA MET A 181 -30.27 -16.60 -3.60
C MET A 181 -29.03 -16.99 -2.78
N ILE A 182 -27.91 -17.16 -3.45
CA ILE A 182 -26.62 -17.51 -2.83
C ILE A 182 -25.72 -16.28 -2.81
N PRO A 183 -25.54 -15.62 -1.64
CA PRO A 183 -24.66 -14.46 -1.53
C PRO A 183 -23.20 -14.87 -1.58
N MET A 184 -22.38 -14.07 -2.25
CA MET A 184 -20.93 -14.25 -2.34
C MET A 184 -20.19 -13.00 -1.86
N ASP A 185 -19.19 -13.15 -0.98
CA ASP A 185 -18.24 -12.06 -0.67
C ASP A 185 -17.24 -11.93 -1.82
N LEU A 186 -17.53 -11.06 -2.77
CA LEU A 186 -16.69 -10.83 -3.94
C LEU A 186 -15.30 -10.32 -3.56
N ALA A 187 -15.19 -9.43 -2.57
CA ALA A 187 -13.88 -8.94 -2.12
C ALA A 187 -13.00 -10.09 -1.61
N ARG A 188 -13.58 -11.04 -0.87
CA ARG A 188 -12.86 -12.21 -0.36
C ARG A 188 -12.46 -13.17 -1.49
N LYS A 189 -13.30 -13.36 -2.51
CA LYS A 189 -12.95 -14.20 -3.67
C LYS A 189 -11.85 -13.56 -4.52
N LEU A 190 -11.90 -12.25 -4.72
CA LEU A 190 -10.82 -11.50 -5.35
C LEU A 190 -9.51 -11.61 -4.57
N GLN A 191 -9.57 -11.64 -3.25
CA GLN A 191 -8.39 -11.79 -2.41
C GLN A 191 -7.74 -13.18 -2.56
N TYR A 192 -8.56 -14.24 -2.63
CA TYR A 192 -8.06 -15.60 -2.94
C TYR A 192 -7.40 -15.65 -4.30
N PHE A 193 -8.10 -15.12 -5.32
CA PHE A 193 -7.56 -15.01 -6.68
C PHE A 193 -6.22 -14.28 -6.74
N LEU A 194 -6.10 -13.15 -6.06
CA LEU A 194 -4.88 -12.35 -6.09
C LEU A 194 -3.72 -13.01 -5.31
N LEU A 195 -4.02 -13.68 -4.20
CA LEU A 195 -2.99 -14.41 -3.46
C LEU A 195 -2.45 -15.58 -4.29
N ASP A 196 -3.34 -16.36 -4.93
CA ASP A 196 -2.95 -17.47 -5.79
C ASP A 196 -2.21 -16.97 -7.04
N SER A 197 -2.69 -15.88 -7.66
CA SER A 197 -2.03 -15.27 -8.83
C SER A 197 -0.63 -14.75 -8.50
N ILE A 198 -0.46 -14.01 -7.38
CA ILE A 198 0.86 -13.47 -7.04
C ILE A 198 1.84 -14.58 -6.64
N SER A 199 1.38 -15.65 -6.01
CA SER A 199 2.23 -16.79 -5.69
C SER A 199 2.64 -17.54 -6.97
N ALA A 200 1.72 -17.79 -7.88
CA ALA A 200 2.02 -18.41 -9.17
C ALA A 200 2.99 -17.56 -10.01
N VAL A 201 2.79 -16.23 -10.06
CA VAL A 201 3.68 -15.30 -10.78
C VAL A 201 5.06 -15.19 -10.12
N THR A 202 5.14 -15.24 -8.78
CA THR A 202 6.38 -15.01 -8.05
C THR A 202 7.17 -16.28 -7.80
N LEU A 203 6.49 -17.35 -7.38
CA LEU A 203 7.09 -18.63 -6.95
C LEU A 203 6.87 -19.78 -7.92
N GLY A 204 6.04 -19.58 -8.96
CA GLY A 204 5.72 -20.57 -9.97
C GLY A 204 4.56 -21.49 -9.64
N GLU A 205 3.90 -21.34 -8.48
CA GLU A 205 2.77 -22.15 -8.07
C GLU A 205 1.76 -21.38 -7.23
N ALA A 206 0.47 -21.71 -7.40
CA ALA A 206 -0.62 -21.10 -6.62
C ALA A 206 -0.68 -21.72 -5.21
N LEU A 207 -1.08 -20.91 -4.21
CA LEU A 207 -1.23 -21.37 -2.82
C LEU A 207 -2.52 -22.18 -2.57
N GLY A 208 -3.45 -22.22 -3.52
CA GLY A 208 -4.67 -23.03 -3.45
C GLY A 208 -5.81 -22.41 -2.65
N SER A 209 -5.82 -21.10 -2.46
CA SER A 209 -6.91 -20.39 -1.76
C SER A 209 -8.23 -20.47 -2.52
N LEU A 210 -8.20 -20.43 -3.87
CA LEU A 210 -9.37 -20.60 -4.72
C LEU A 210 -9.90 -22.04 -4.67
N GLN A 211 -9.01 -23.02 -4.76
CA GLN A 211 -9.37 -24.42 -4.69
C GLN A 211 -10.00 -24.80 -3.35
N GLY A 212 -9.43 -24.29 -2.25
CA GLY A 212 -9.96 -24.51 -0.90
C GLY A 212 -11.16 -23.63 -0.56
N ASP A 213 -11.48 -22.62 -1.40
CA ASP A 213 -12.51 -21.58 -1.14
C ASP A 213 -12.33 -20.95 0.23
N GLY A 214 -11.08 -20.67 0.61
CA GLY A 214 -10.75 -20.20 1.94
C GLY A 214 -9.33 -19.69 2.09
N ASP A 215 -9.06 -19.04 3.22
CA ASP A 215 -7.71 -18.72 3.68
C ASP A 215 -7.08 -19.96 4.31
N THR A 216 -6.75 -20.93 3.45
CA THR A 216 -6.37 -22.31 3.82
C THR A 216 -5.22 -22.38 4.83
N HIS A 217 -4.30 -21.43 4.75
CA HIS A 217 -3.13 -21.37 5.61
C HIS A 217 -3.16 -20.18 6.60
N GLY A 218 -4.21 -19.38 6.60
CA GLY A 218 -4.32 -18.16 7.40
C GLY A 218 -3.40 -17.03 6.94
N TYR A 219 -2.90 -17.06 5.70
CA TYR A 219 -1.93 -16.07 5.19
C TYR A 219 -2.57 -14.70 4.98
N ILE A 220 -3.81 -14.68 4.50
CA ILE A 220 -4.58 -13.44 4.33
C ILE A 220 -4.77 -12.74 5.67
N LYS A 221 -5.34 -13.46 6.64
CA LYS A 221 -5.55 -12.93 7.98
C LYS A 221 -4.26 -12.47 8.63
N SER A 222 -3.18 -13.24 8.49
CA SER A 222 -1.87 -12.91 9.05
C SER A 222 -1.29 -11.63 8.46
N THR A 223 -1.47 -11.42 7.16
CA THR A 223 -1.03 -10.21 6.47
C THR A 223 -1.86 -8.99 6.90
N GLU A 224 -3.18 -9.13 7.00
CA GLU A 224 -4.07 -8.09 7.49
C GLU A 224 -3.72 -7.68 8.93
N ASP A 225 -3.56 -8.64 9.84
CA ASP A 225 -3.17 -8.41 11.24
C ASP A 225 -1.79 -7.74 11.34
N GLY A 226 -0.82 -8.18 10.53
CA GLY A 226 0.52 -7.59 10.46
C GLY A 226 0.52 -6.13 10.00
N LEU A 227 -0.28 -5.79 9.00
CA LEU A 227 -0.44 -4.40 8.54
C LEU A 227 -1.09 -3.51 9.59
N VAL A 228 -2.09 -4.01 10.31
CA VAL A 228 -2.74 -3.30 11.41
C VAL A 228 -1.75 -3.03 12.53
N MET A 229 -0.96 -4.05 12.92
CA MET A 229 0.07 -3.91 13.95
C MET A 229 1.15 -2.92 13.52
N GLY A 230 1.63 -3.00 12.27
CA GLY A 230 2.61 -2.07 11.70
C GLY A 230 2.10 -0.62 11.68
N THR A 231 0.83 -0.41 11.30
CA THR A 231 0.17 0.90 11.36
C THR A 231 0.13 1.45 12.77
N THR A 232 -0.25 0.62 13.72
CA THR A 232 -0.33 0.99 15.14
C THR A 232 1.04 1.36 15.69
N ALA A 233 2.06 0.56 15.41
CA ALA A 233 3.45 0.84 15.81
C ALA A 233 3.98 2.15 15.19
N LEU A 234 3.68 2.41 13.92
CA LEU A 234 4.02 3.66 13.24
C LEU A 234 3.30 4.86 13.88
N ALA A 235 1.99 4.75 14.08
CA ALA A 235 1.17 5.81 14.65
C ALA A 235 1.56 6.16 16.10
N LEU A 236 1.89 5.17 16.91
CA LEU A 236 2.35 5.37 18.28
C LEU A 236 3.83 5.83 18.35
N GLY A 237 4.56 5.78 17.22
CA GLY A 237 5.96 6.16 17.15
C GLY A 237 6.91 5.08 17.65
N PHE A 238 6.46 3.84 17.77
CA PHE A 238 7.27 2.70 18.21
C PHE A 238 7.94 1.92 17.08
N SER A 239 7.70 2.29 15.82
CA SER A 239 8.27 1.61 14.65
C SER A 239 9.80 1.52 14.67
N TRP A 240 10.50 2.46 15.36
CA TRP A 240 11.95 2.40 15.54
C TRP A 240 12.39 1.22 16.42
N MET A 241 11.56 0.78 17.39
CA MET A 241 11.88 -0.37 18.26
C MET A 241 11.98 -1.66 17.43
N CYS A 242 11.09 -1.82 16.44
CA CYS A 242 11.15 -2.96 15.52
C CYS A 242 12.43 -2.99 14.67
N GLN A 243 13.17 -1.88 14.59
CA GLN A 243 14.42 -1.77 13.82
C GLN A 243 15.68 -1.99 14.66
N VAL A 244 15.57 -1.93 15.99
CA VAL A 244 16.68 -2.19 16.91
C VAL A 244 16.83 -3.71 17.11
N PRO A 245 18.03 -4.30 16.93
CA PRO A 245 18.22 -5.75 16.95
C PRO A 245 17.64 -6.48 18.17
N LEU A 246 17.73 -5.87 19.35
CA LEU A 246 17.22 -6.45 20.60
C LEU A 246 15.68 -6.52 20.62
N PHE A 247 15.03 -5.39 20.35
CA PHE A 247 13.57 -5.29 20.37
C PHE A 247 12.94 -5.88 19.10
N GLY A 248 13.57 -5.67 17.95
CA GLY A 248 13.09 -6.19 16.68
C GLY A 248 12.97 -7.70 16.68
N ARG A 249 13.93 -8.40 17.29
CA ARG A 249 13.85 -9.87 17.41
C ARG A 249 12.66 -10.37 18.22
N LEU A 250 12.16 -9.56 19.16
CA LEU A 250 11.03 -9.89 20.03
C LEU A 250 9.69 -9.41 19.48
N LEU A 251 9.70 -8.33 18.70
CA LEU A 251 8.48 -7.60 18.28
C LEU A 251 8.10 -7.84 16.82
N THR A 252 9.02 -8.34 15.97
CA THR A 252 8.72 -8.64 14.57
C THR A 252 8.47 -10.13 14.37
N ALA A 253 7.66 -10.45 13.37
CA ALA A 253 7.44 -11.82 12.96
C ALA A 253 8.77 -12.53 12.57
N SER A 254 8.83 -13.81 12.82
CA SER A 254 9.98 -14.67 12.53
C SER A 254 9.54 -15.89 11.74
N PRO A 255 10.34 -16.38 10.78
CA PRO A 255 10.03 -17.63 10.09
C PRO A 255 10.03 -18.87 11.00
N LYS A 256 10.32 -18.71 12.28
CA LYS A 256 10.23 -19.74 13.32
C LYS A 256 8.86 -19.78 14.01
N ASP A 257 8.01 -18.82 13.73
CA ASP A 257 6.68 -18.74 14.34
C ASP A 257 5.78 -19.81 13.68
N GLU A 258 5.07 -20.56 14.50
CA GLU A 258 4.16 -21.63 14.03
C GLU A 258 2.85 -21.09 13.44
N ALA A 259 2.55 -19.81 13.65
CA ALA A 259 1.33 -19.18 13.21
C ALA A 259 1.56 -17.73 12.72
N GLY A 260 0.54 -17.13 12.14
CA GLY A 260 0.54 -15.72 11.73
C GLY A 260 1.52 -15.43 10.58
N PHE A 261 1.97 -14.18 10.53
CA PHE A 261 2.86 -13.72 9.45
C PHE A 261 4.19 -14.45 9.39
N GLY A 262 4.71 -14.94 10.52
CA GLY A 262 5.95 -15.73 10.55
C GLY A 262 5.82 -17.07 9.83
N ARG A 263 4.67 -17.74 9.93
CA ARG A 263 4.38 -18.95 9.15
C ARG A 263 4.34 -18.67 7.64
N PHE A 264 3.72 -17.54 7.25
CA PHE A 264 3.74 -17.10 5.85
C PHE A 264 5.16 -16.82 5.35
N MET A 265 5.99 -16.14 6.17
CA MET A 265 7.41 -15.94 5.89
C MET A 265 8.13 -17.27 5.70
N ALA A 266 7.92 -18.25 6.60
CA ALA A 266 8.55 -19.56 6.54
C ALA A 266 8.25 -20.30 5.24
N ALA A 267 6.98 -20.30 4.81
CA ALA A 267 6.56 -20.91 3.56
C ALA A 267 7.22 -20.24 2.34
N CYS A 268 7.19 -18.91 2.29
CA CYS A 268 7.84 -18.15 1.22
C CYS A 268 9.36 -18.42 1.19
N PHE A 269 10.03 -18.41 2.35
CA PHE A 269 11.47 -18.65 2.44
C PHE A 269 11.85 -20.07 2.05
N ALA A 270 11.03 -21.07 2.42
CA ALA A 270 11.27 -22.46 2.01
C ALA A 270 11.25 -22.62 0.48
N SER A 271 10.26 -22.01 -0.20
CA SER A 271 10.19 -22.02 -1.68
C SER A 271 11.39 -21.32 -2.31
N VAL A 272 11.84 -20.21 -1.73
CA VAL A 272 13.03 -19.49 -2.22
C VAL A 272 14.30 -20.32 -2.01
N ASP A 273 14.45 -20.97 -0.86
CA ASP A 273 15.64 -21.79 -0.53
C ASP A 273 15.73 -23.03 -1.40
N GLU A 274 14.60 -23.69 -1.64
CA GLU A 274 14.52 -24.81 -2.57
C GLU A 274 15.00 -24.40 -3.97
N ARG A 275 14.54 -23.22 -4.43
CA ARG A 275 14.95 -22.68 -5.72
C ARG A 275 16.43 -22.33 -5.79
N LEU A 276 16.99 -21.75 -4.73
CA LEU A 276 18.41 -21.39 -4.66
C LEU A 276 19.31 -22.65 -4.55
N ALA A 277 18.81 -23.74 -3.96
CA ALA A 277 19.51 -25.02 -3.88
C ALA A 277 19.51 -25.78 -5.22
N ASN A 278 18.59 -25.46 -6.14
CA ASN A 278 18.43 -26.10 -7.45
C ASN A 278 18.79 -25.12 -8.60
N PRO A 279 20.06 -24.88 -8.90
CA PRO A 279 20.47 -23.94 -9.95
C PRO A 279 20.06 -24.34 -11.36
N THR A 280 19.67 -25.61 -11.59
CA THR A 280 19.16 -26.15 -12.86
C THR A 280 17.63 -26.03 -13.00
N ASP A 281 16.95 -25.33 -12.09
CA ASP A 281 15.51 -25.12 -12.16
C ASP A 281 15.16 -24.24 -13.36
N GLU A 282 14.42 -24.79 -14.31
CA GLU A 282 14.03 -24.13 -15.57
C GLU A 282 12.76 -23.30 -15.48
N ARG A 283 12.17 -23.16 -14.26
CA ARG A 283 10.96 -22.35 -14.08
C ARG A 283 11.18 -20.91 -14.56
N SER A 284 10.16 -20.36 -15.20
CA SER A 284 10.15 -18.99 -15.75
C SER A 284 9.14 -18.11 -15.02
N ASP A 285 9.46 -17.79 -13.76
CA ASP A 285 8.68 -16.91 -12.88
C ASP A 285 9.51 -15.71 -12.43
N ALA A 286 8.91 -14.84 -11.60
CA ALA A 286 9.58 -13.63 -11.15
C ALA A 286 10.81 -13.95 -10.29
N LEU A 287 10.76 -14.95 -9.39
CA LEU A 287 11.89 -15.34 -8.54
C LEU A 287 13.07 -15.84 -9.39
N ALA A 288 12.81 -16.66 -10.41
CA ALA A 288 13.84 -17.12 -11.33
C ALA A 288 14.49 -15.92 -12.05
N SER A 289 13.69 -14.92 -12.46
CA SER A 289 14.22 -13.67 -13.02
C SER A 289 15.06 -12.89 -12.01
N PHE A 290 14.64 -12.77 -10.76
CA PHE A 290 15.40 -12.08 -9.71
C PHE A 290 16.76 -12.76 -9.49
N ILE A 291 16.80 -14.11 -9.40
CA ILE A 291 18.01 -14.88 -9.22
C ILE A 291 18.96 -14.70 -10.41
N ARG A 292 18.46 -14.79 -11.64
CA ARG A 292 19.25 -14.54 -12.87
C ARG A 292 19.85 -13.13 -12.91
N ASN A 293 19.19 -12.14 -12.30
CA ASN A 293 19.67 -10.77 -12.20
C ASN A 293 20.50 -10.50 -10.92
N GLY A 294 20.96 -11.53 -10.23
CA GLY A 294 21.90 -11.46 -9.12
C GLY A 294 21.27 -11.20 -7.74
N VAL A 295 19.97 -11.42 -7.56
CA VAL A 295 19.33 -11.39 -6.24
C VAL A 295 19.44 -12.78 -5.62
N THR A 296 20.16 -12.93 -4.50
CA THR A 296 20.46 -14.25 -3.91
C THR A 296 20.29 -14.24 -2.39
N GLY A 297 20.29 -15.41 -1.78
CA GLY A 297 20.26 -15.61 -0.34
C GLY A 297 19.06 -14.91 0.32
N ASP A 298 19.34 -14.28 1.43
CA ASP A 298 18.32 -13.56 2.20
C ASP A 298 17.70 -12.38 1.45
N ASP A 299 18.40 -11.78 0.50
CA ASP A 299 17.84 -10.72 -0.34
C ASP A 299 16.71 -11.27 -1.22
N ALA A 300 16.90 -12.49 -1.80
CA ALA A 300 15.86 -13.14 -2.59
C ALA A 300 14.63 -13.47 -1.72
N ARG A 301 14.83 -13.94 -0.48
CA ARG A 301 13.75 -14.19 0.48
C ARG A 301 12.96 -12.91 0.79
N SER A 302 13.67 -11.82 1.10
CA SER A 302 13.05 -10.53 1.46
C SER A 302 12.28 -9.91 0.29
N GLU A 303 12.82 -9.99 -0.94
CA GLU A 303 12.15 -9.48 -2.14
C GLU A 303 10.93 -10.36 -2.51
N ALA A 304 11.04 -11.69 -2.50
CA ALA A 304 9.89 -12.56 -2.73
C ALA A 304 8.77 -12.29 -1.72
N LEU A 305 9.10 -12.17 -0.43
CA LEU A 305 8.12 -11.92 0.62
C LEU A 305 7.36 -10.60 0.42
N ILE A 306 8.07 -9.50 0.06
CA ILE A 306 7.37 -8.22 -0.18
C ILE A 306 6.47 -8.29 -1.40
N PHE A 307 6.88 -8.97 -2.49
CA PHE A 307 6.04 -9.17 -3.66
C PHE A 307 4.80 -9.99 -3.34
N MET A 308 4.93 -11.09 -2.59
CA MET A 308 3.81 -11.89 -2.11
C MET A 308 2.83 -11.05 -1.26
N THR A 309 3.36 -10.21 -0.37
CA THR A 309 2.53 -9.41 0.55
C THR A 309 1.80 -8.29 -0.17
N VAL A 310 2.51 -7.44 -0.92
CA VAL A 310 1.89 -6.23 -1.52
C VAL A 310 1.18 -6.53 -2.83
N GLY A 311 1.58 -7.60 -3.53
CA GLY A 311 1.03 -7.99 -4.82
C GLY A 311 -0.41 -8.52 -4.74
N ALA A 312 -0.85 -9.01 -3.58
CA ALA A 312 -2.25 -9.38 -3.36
C ALA A 312 -3.10 -8.17 -2.89
N ILE A 313 -2.57 -7.34 -1.99
CA ILE A 313 -3.37 -6.32 -1.29
C ILE A 313 -3.68 -5.10 -2.16
N ASN A 314 -2.68 -4.57 -2.87
CA ASN A 314 -2.87 -3.36 -3.67
C ASN A 314 -3.81 -3.59 -4.86
N PRO A 315 -3.67 -4.68 -5.66
CA PRO A 315 -4.65 -5.01 -6.68
C PRO A 315 -6.05 -5.27 -6.12
N LEU A 316 -6.17 -5.90 -4.94
CA LEU A 316 -7.47 -6.10 -4.28
C LEU A 316 -8.20 -4.78 -4.06
N ALA A 317 -7.52 -3.78 -3.48
CA ALA A 317 -8.11 -2.47 -3.24
C ALA A 317 -8.57 -1.80 -4.56
N ALA A 318 -7.74 -1.86 -5.61
CA ALA A 318 -8.07 -1.33 -6.92
C ALA A 318 -9.28 -2.04 -7.54
N MET A 319 -9.22 -3.37 -7.62
CA MET A 319 -10.27 -4.18 -8.28
C MET A 319 -11.60 -4.10 -7.55
N SER A 320 -11.59 -4.21 -6.22
CA SER A 320 -12.80 -4.04 -5.41
C SER A 320 -13.41 -2.66 -5.60
N GLY A 321 -12.58 -1.60 -5.63
CA GLY A 321 -13.05 -0.23 -5.88
C GLY A 321 -13.66 -0.06 -7.26
N ILE A 322 -12.99 -0.55 -8.31
CA ILE A 322 -13.50 -0.49 -9.68
C ILE A 322 -14.84 -1.24 -9.79
N LEU A 323 -14.87 -2.50 -9.35
CA LEU A 323 -16.07 -3.34 -9.46
C LEU A 323 -17.23 -2.79 -8.65
N LEU A 324 -16.99 -2.28 -7.43
CA LEU A 324 -18.03 -1.64 -6.64
C LEU A 324 -18.69 -0.48 -7.41
N HIS A 325 -17.88 0.42 -7.97
CA HIS A 325 -18.41 1.58 -8.68
C HIS A 325 -19.08 1.21 -10.00
N VAL A 326 -18.61 0.16 -10.67
CA VAL A 326 -19.28 -0.39 -11.86
C VAL A 326 -20.64 -1.00 -11.48
N ILE A 327 -20.68 -1.89 -10.50
CA ILE A 327 -21.92 -2.58 -10.06
C ILE A 327 -22.94 -1.60 -9.50
N SER A 328 -22.49 -0.54 -8.81
CA SER A 328 -23.35 0.49 -8.23
C SER A 328 -23.86 1.52 -9.25
N ASN A 329 -23.34 1.54 -10.48
CA ASN A 329 -23.70 2.51 -11.51
C ASN A 329 -24.25 1.82 -12.75
N ALA A 330 -25.58 1.68 -12.80
CA ALA A 330 -26.28 0.96 -13.88
C ALA A 330 -25.92 1.46 -15.29
N ARG A 331 -25.67 2.78 -15.47
CA ARG A 331 -25.27 3.34 -16.76
C ARG A 331 -23.87 2.86 -17.16
N VAL A 332 -22.89 2.94 -16.25
CA VAL A 332 -21.51 2.49 -16.51
C VAL A 332 -21.51 0.99 -16.77
N TYR A 333 -22.23 0.23 -15.95
CA TYR A 333 -22.39 -1.22 -16.11
C TYR A 333 -22.91 -1.60 -17.50
N ALA A 334 -24.01 -0.97 -17.94
CA ALA A 334 -24.62 -1.25 -19.25
C ALA A 334 -23.71 -0.85 -20.43
N LEU A 335 -22.98 0.26 -20.33
CA LEU A 335 -22.05 0.70 -21.38
C LEU A 335 -20.86 -0.25 -21.49
N LEU A 336 -20.29 -0.67 -20.35
CA LEU A 336 -19.20 -1.62 -20.32
C LEU A 336 -19.62 -2.99 -20.88
N GLN A 337 -20.80 -3.49 -20.50
CA GLN A 337 -21.32 -4.72 -21.05
C GLN A 337 -21.52 -4.66 -22.56
N ARG A 338 -22.06 -3.56 -23.09
CA ARG A 338 -22.22 -3.36 -24.55
C ARG A 338 -20.88 -3.41 -25.27
N GLU A 339 -19.86 -2.71 -24.75
CA GLU A 339 -18.53 -2.72 -25.38
C GLU A 339 -17.96 -4.14 -25.45
N ILE A 340 -18.06 -4.89 -24.35
CA ILE A 340 -17.58 -6.28 -24.26
C ILE A 340 -18.34 -7.19 -25.24
N ASP A 341 -19.68 -7.10 -25.29
CA ASP A 341 -20.52 -7.89 -26.18
C ASP A 341 -20.27 -7.53 -27.65
N ASP A 342 -20.04 -6.25 -27.95
CA ASP A 342 -19.68 -5.78 -29.29
C ASP A 342 -18.32 -6.31 -29.72
N ALA A 343 -17.33 -6.29 -28.85
CA ALA A 343 -16.01 -6.84 -29.13
C ALA A 343 -16.08 -8.36 -29.41
N ALA A 344 -16.87 -9.10 -28.65
CA ALA A 344 -17.08 -10.52 -28.87
C ALA A 344 -17.79 -10.80 -30.22
N ARG A 345 -18.84 -10.04 -30.53
CA ARG A 345 -19.55 -10.18 -31.83
C ARG A 345 -18.69 -9.90 -33.06
N HIS A 346 -17.71 -8.97 -32.94
CA HIS A 346 -16.80 -8.63 -34.03
C HIS A 346 -15.48 -9.43 -34.00
N GLY A 347 -15.38 -10.48 -33.18
CA GLY A 347 -14.19 -11.33 -33.10
C GLY A 347 -12.95 -10.65 -32.49
N LYS A 348 -13.11 -9.48 -31.86
CA LYS A 348 -12.02 -8.75 -31.17
C LYS A 348 -11.76 -9.30 -29.76
N ALA A 349 -12.69 -10.08 -29.22
CA ALA A 349 -12.58 -10.78 -27.95
C ALA A 349 -13.25 -12.15 -28.06
N PRO A 350 -12.88 -13.15 -27.24
CA PRO A 350 -13.58 -14.44 -27.23
C PRO A 350 -15.03 -14.26 -26.81
N SER A 351 -15.97 -15.07 -27.34
CA SER A 351 -17.34 -15.11 -26.84
C SER A 351 -17.41 -15.68 -25.43
N ALA A 352 -18.47 -15.38 -24.68
CA ALA A 352 -18.70 -15.92 -23.35
C ALA A 352 -18.52 -17.47 -23.33
N GLY A 353 -17.77 -17.98 -22.37
CA GLY A 353 -17.45 -19.40 -22.22
C GLY A 353 -16.45 -19.98 -23.22
N LYS A 354 -15.93 -19.21 -24.17
CA LYS A 354 -14.97 -19.68 -25.19
C LYS A 354 -13.51 -19.24 -24.94
N GLY A 355 -13.15 -18.99 -23.70
CA GLY A 355 -11.80 -18.62 -23.28
C GLY A 355 -11.69 -17.22 -22.69
N LEU A 356 -10.47 -16.84 -22.32
CA LEU A 356 -10.15 -15.57 -21.71
C LEU A 356 -9.75 -14.53 -22.76
N ILE A 357 -10.08 -13.26 -22.48
CA ILE A 357 -9.55 -12.15 -23.24
C ILE A 357 -8.05 -12.00 -22.94
N THR A 358 -7.24 -11.79 -23.96
CA THR A 358 -5.82 -11.47 -23.78
C THR A 358 -5.62 -10.02 -23.30
N SER A 359 -4.50 -9.76 -22.63
CA SER A 359 -4.13 -8.40 -22.25
C SER A 359 -4.09 -7.43 -23.44
N ALA A 360 -3.62 -7.91 -24.61
CA ALA A 360 -3.59 -7.14 -25.84
C ALA A 360 -5.02 -6.79 -26.34
N GLN A 361 -5.96 -7.73 -26.29
CA GLN A 361 -7.35 -7.49 -26.67
C GLN A 361 -8.05 -6.55 -25.68
N ALA A 362 -7.88 -6.76 -24.36
CA ALA A 362 -8.47 -5.89 -23.33
C ALA A 362 -8.02 -4.41 -23.49
N LYS A 363 -6.78 -4.18 -23.90
CA LYS A 363 -6.23 -2.83 -24.19
C LYS A 363 -6.94 -2.14 -25.38
N GLN A 364 -7.64 -2.88 -26.24
CA GLN A 364 -8.41 -2.34 -27.36
C GLN A 364 -9.86 -1.95 -26.98
N LEU A 365 -10.25 -2.09 -25.71
CA LEU A 365 -11.59 -1.75 -25.21
C LEU A 365 -11.54 -0.37 -24.53
N PRO A 366 -11.85 0.73 -25.22
CA PRO A 366 -11.62 2.08 -24.69
C PRO A 366 -12.47 2.41 -23.47
N TYR A 367 -13.72 1.93 -23.39
CA TYR A 367 -14.56 2.17 -22.23
C TYR A 367 -14.11 1.37 -21.01
N LEU A 368 -13.65 0.13 -21.20
CA LEU A 368 -13.01 -0.66 -20.16
C LEU A 368 -11.77 0.06 -19.61
N GLN A 369 -10.91 0.55 -20.49
CA GLN A 369 -9.71 1.30 -20.11
C GLN A 369 -10.06 2.58 -19.32
N ALA A 370 -11.06 3.33 -19.81
CA ALA A 370 -11.56 4.52 -19.15
C ALA A 370 -12.15 4.20 -17.75
N THR A 371 -12.89 3.10 -17.64
CA THR A 371 -13.48 2.63 -16.37
C THR A 371 -12.39 2.28 -15.35
N ILE A 372 -11.33 1.61 -15.77
CA ILE A 372 -10.21 1.26 -14.89
C ILE A 372 -9.46 2.51 -14.43
N ARG A 373 -9.17 3.45 -15.33
CA ARG A 373 -8.52 4.72 -14.97
C ARG A 373 -9.36 5.52 -13.98
N GLU A 374 -10.66 5.59 -14.21
CA GLU A 374 -11.59 6.29 -13.32
C GLU A 374 -11.65 5.61 -11.95
N GLY A 375 -11.65 4.28 -11.90
CA GLY A 375 -11.59 3.55 -10.65
C GLY A 375 -10.30 3.81 -9.88
N MET A 376 -9.16 3.79 -10.54
CA MET A 376 -7.86 4.10 -9.94
C MET A 376 -7.75 5.57 -9.47
N ARG A 377 -8.41 6.49 -10.14
CA ARG A 377 -8.54 7.89 -9.71
C ARG A 377 -9.47 8.02 -8.51
N PHE A 378 -10.64 7.43 -8.62
CA PHE A 378 -11.72 7.59 -7.65
C PHE A 378 -11.44 6.83 -6.34
N TRP A 379 -10.81 5.64 -6.47
CA TRP A 379 -10.41 4.78 -5.37
C TRP A 379 -8.95 4.32 -5.54
N PRO A 380 -7.97 5.21 -5.33
CA PRO A 380 -6.58 4.85 -5.48
C PRO A 380 -6.18 3.78 -4.45
N PRO A 381 -5.54 2.67 -4.86
CA PRO A 381 -5.25 1.55 -3.95
C PRO A 381 -4.23 1.91 -2.86
N VAL A 382 -3.40 2.92 -3.12
CA VAL A 382 -2.31 3.31 -2.24
C VAL A 382 -2.40 4.80 -1.93
N VAL A 383 -2.79 5.14 -0.70
CA VAL A 383 -3.12 6.51 -0.27
C VAL A 383 -2.16 7.08 0.79
N GLY A 384 -1.12 6.35 1.17
CA GLY A 384 -0.11 6.85 2.10
C GLY A 384 0.66 8.05 1.57
N LEU A 385 1.24 8.84 2.48
CA LEU A 385 2.02 10.04 2.14
C LEU A 385 3.27 9.73 1.31
N PHE A 386 3.91 8.57 1.50
CA PHE A 386 5.18 8.19 0.86
C PHE A 386 6.25 9.28 0.91
N PRO A 387 6.54 9.85 2.08
CA PRO A 387 7.25 11.11 2.20
C PRO A 387 8.70 11.01 1.73
N ARG A 388 9.17 12.10 1.12
CA ARG A 388 10.56 12.33 0.74
C ARG A 388 11.16 13.37 1.67
N ARG A 389 12.41 13.17 2.07
CA ARG A 389 13.17 14.13 2.89
C ARG A 389 13.85 15.13 1.98
N VAL A 390 13.60 16.41 2.24
CA VAL A 390 14.23 17.53 1.55
C VAL A 390 15.76 17.52 1.77
N PRO A 391 16.58 17.77 0.74
CA PRO A 391 18.03 17.88 0.85
C PRO A 391 18.47 18.84 1.95
N ARG A 392 19.68 18.66 2.50
CA ARG A 392 20.17 19.46 3.66
C ARG A 392 20.14 20.98 3.43
N GLY A 393 20.41 21.44 2.20
CA GLY A 393 20.39 22.86 1.84
C GLY A 393 18.99 23.47 1.73
N GLY A 394 17.94 22.68 1.88
CA GLY A 394 16.59 23.11 1.56
C GLY A 394 16.33 23.10 0.04
N ASP A 395 15.10 23.45 -0.33
CA ASP A 395 14.67 23.57 -1.72
C ASP A 395 13.50 24.53 -1.84
N THR A 396 13.27 25.05 -3.03
CA THR A 396 12.09 25.89 -3.35
C THR A 396 11.25 25.18 -4.41
N VAL A 397 9.97 25.04 -4.12
CA VAL A 397 8.97 24.50 -5.04
C VAL A 397 7.98 25.58 -5.39
N VAL A 398 7.30 25.44 -6.53
CA VAL A 398 6.26 26.38 -6.96
C VAL A 398 4.89 25.75 -6.66
N VAL A 399 4.07 26.47 -5.89
CA VAL A 399 2.71 26.08 -5.52
C VAL A 399 1.76 27.17 -6.00
N ASP A 400 0.87 26.85 -6.92
CA ASP A 400 -0.06 27.81 -7.52
C ASP A 400 0.63 29.13 -7.99
N GLY A 401 1.77 28.97 -8.68
CA GLY A 401 2.57 30.07 -9.20
C GLY A 401 3.44 30.82 -8.16
N LYS A 402 3.39 30.44 -6.86
CA LYS A 402 4.15 31.10 -5.80
C LYS A 402 5.30 30.22 -5.32
N PRO A 403 6.52 30.77 -5.15
CA PRO A 403 7.63 30.04 -4.59
C PRO A 403 7.42 29.75 -3.09
N VAL A 404 7.58 28.49 -2.68
CA VAL A 404 7.51 28.04 -1.29
C VAL A 404 8.82 27.35 -0.94
N PHE A 405 9.51 27.87 0.08
CA PHE A 405 10.77 27.28 0.55
C PHE A 405 10.51 26.10 1.47
N LEU A 406 11.18 24.99 1.21
CA LEU A 406 11.17 23.77 2.00
C LEU A 406 12.51 23.64 2.75
N PRO A 407 12.55 23.82 4.08
CA PRO A 407 13.77 23.69 4.84
C PRO A 407 14.36 22.27 4.79
N GLY A 408 15.69 22.17 4.76
CA GLY A 408 16.38 20.89 4.69
C GLY A 408 15.98 19.93 5.82
N GLY A 409 15.75 18.65 5.48
CA GLY A 409 15.36 17.61 6.43
C GLY A 409 13.85 17.54 6.73
N VAL A 410 13.03 18.46 6.22
CA VAL A 410 11.57 18.35 6.23
C VAL A 410 11.13 17.18 5.35
N CYS A 411 10.08 16.50 5.73
CA CYS A 411 9.48 15.45 4.92
C CYS A 411 8.30 16.03 4.12
N VAL A 412 8.29 15.79 2.82
CA VAL A 412 7.18 16.16 1.92
C VAL A 412 6.54 14.89 1.41
N GLY A 413 5.25 14.73 1.67
CA GLY A 413 4.44 13.62 1.18
C GLY A 413 3.31 14.08 0.26
N ARG A 414 2.65 13.14 -0.41
CA ARG A 414 1.48 13.42 -1.26
C ARG A 414 0.20 12.87 -0.63
N SER A 415 -0.91 13.59 -0.77
CA SER A 415 -2.23 13.02 -0.58
C SER A 415 -2.83 12.69 -1.95
N VAL A 416 -2.82 11.40 -2.32
CA VAL A 416 -3.29 10.93 -3.63
C VAL A 416 -4.80 11.13 -3.76
N SER A 417 -5.58 10.76 -2.73
CA SER A 417 -7.04 10.89 -2.75
C SER A 417 -7.48 12.33 -2.94
N ALA A 418 -6.86 13.29 -2.20
CA ALA A 418 -7.16 14.68 -2.35
C ALA A 418 -6.67 15.24 -3.70
N MET A 419 -5.48 14.82 -4.18
CA MET A 419 -4.94 15.22 -5.49
C MET A 419 -5.88 14.79 -6.63
N TYR A 420 -6.41 13.58 -6.59
CA TYR A 420 -7.27 13.03 -7.63
C TYR A 420 -8.72 13.54 -7.58
N ARG A 421 -9.09 14.27 -6.53
CA ARG A 421 -10.39 14.95 -6.40
C ARG A 421 -10.32 16.46 -6.61
N ARG A 422 -9.18 16.98 -7.03
CA ARG A 422 -9.02 18.41 -7.33
C ARG A 422 -9.91 18.80 -8.51
N LYS A 423 -10.83 19.76 -8.25
CA LYS A 423 -11.81 20.26 -9.23
C LYS A 423 -11.17 21.07 -10.34
N ASP A 424 -10.07 21.75 -10.05
CA ASP A 424 -9.28 22.50 -11.05
C ASP A 424 -8.56 21.59 -12.06
N ILE A 425 -8.36 20.30 -11.73
CA ILE A 425 -7.75 19.30 -12.61
C ILE A 425 -8.81 18.42 -13.30
N TYR A 426 -9.78 17.93 -12.53
CA TYR A 426 -10.75 16.92 -12.98
C TYR A 426 -12.16 17.47 -13.25
N GLY A 427 -12.36 18.79 -13.09
CA GLY A 427 -13.66 19.44 -13.29
C GLY A 427 -14.55 19.43 -12.04
N ASN A 428 -15.67 20.12 -12.12
CA ASN A 428 -16.62 20.26 -10.99
C ASN A 428 -17.22 18.92 -10.55
N ASP A 429 -17.20 17.93 -11.41
CA ASP A 429 -17.65 16.55 -11.17
C ASP A 429 -16.53 15.60 -10.74
N ALA A 430 -15.43 16.12 -10.20
CA ALA A 430 -14.30 15.32 -9.70
C ALA A 430 -14.72 14.29 -8.65
N ASP A 431 -15.81 14.55 -7.92
CA ASP A 431 -16.40 13.65 -6.92
C ASP A 431 -17.40 12.63 -7.50
N SER A 432 -17.54 12.56 -8.83
CA SER A 432 -18.40 11.61 -9.52
C SER A 432 -17.58 10.57 -10.26
N PHE A 433 -18.04 9.31 -10.21
CA PHE A 433 -17.45 8.23 -11.00
C PHE A 433 -17.94 8.33 -12.44
N ARG A 434 -17.08 8.83 -13.33
CA ARG A 434 -17.41 9.09 -14.75
C ARG A 434 -16.27 8.62 -15.66
N PRO A 435 -16.31 7.39 -16.16
CA PRO A 435 -15.29 6.85 -17.08
C PRO A 435 -15.05 7.68 -18.32
N GLU A 436 -16.10 8.36 -18.82
CA GLU A 436 -16.05 9.15 -20.05
C GLU A 436 -15.06 10.33 -20.01
N ARG A 437 -14.54 10.70 -18.81
CA ARG A 437 -13.45 11.68 -18.72
C ARG A 437 -12.13 11.19 -19.33
N TRP A 438 -12.01 9.90 -19.57
CA TRP A 438 -10.78 9.23 -19.98
C TRP A 438 -10.93 8.53 -21.34
N PHE A 439 -11.09 9.17 -22.43
CA PHE A 439 -11.14 8.48 -23.72
C PHE A 439 -9.76 8.26 -24.37
N GLU A 440 -8.75 7.85 -23.58
CA GLU A 440 -7.44 7.45 -24.08
C GLU A 440 -6.90 6.17 -23.42
N PRO A 441 -6.08 5.33 -24.12
CA PRO A 441 -5.89 3.92 -23.74
C PRO A 441 -4.85 3.66 -22.64
N ASP A 442 -5.11 2.80 -21.68
CA ASP A 442 -4.31 1.66 -21.17
C ASP A 442 -4.82 0.99 -19.87
N ALA A 443 -4.84 -0.36 -19.90
CA ALA A 443 -4.72 -1.43 -18.89
C ALA A 443 -5.93 -1.95 -18.09
N GLY A 444 -6.33 -3.23 -18.28
CA GLY A 444 -6.97 -4.09 -17.30
C GLY A 444 -7.94 -5.19 -17.74
N LYS A 445 -7.55 -6.42 -17.45
CA LYS A 445 -8.16 -7.67 -17.92
C LYS A 445 -9.32 -8.23 -17.08
N LEU A 446 -9.29 -8.05 -15.74
CA LEU A 446 -10.21 -8.75 -14.83
C LEU A 446 -11.65 -8.26 -14.89
N ALA A 447 -11.88 -6.94 -14.96
CA ALA A 447 -13.21 -6.38 -15.00
C ALA A 447 -13.99 -6.88 -16.24
N ASP A 448 -13.31 -7.01 -17.40
CA ASP A 448 -13.89 -7.56 -18.61
C ASP A 448 -14.41 -8.98 -18.40
N MET A 449 -13.58 -9.86 -17.82
CA MET A 449 -13.92 -11.27 -17.70
C MET A 449 -15.09 -11.53 -16.73
N LEU A 450 -15.10 -10.91 -15.57
CA LEU A 450 -16.17 -11.11 -14.59
C LEU A 450 -17.51 -10.60 -15.13
N LEU A 451 -17.53 -9.41 -15.75
CA LEU A 451 -18.76 -8.83 -16.29
C LEU A 451 -19.28 -9.51 -17.56
N ARG A 452 -18.43 -10.25 -18.26
CA ARG A 452 -18.84 -11.04 -19.42
C ARG A 452 -19.62 -12.28 -19.01
N ASN A 453 -19.15 -12.98 -17.98
CA ASN A 453 -19.70 -14.27 -17.60
C ASN A 453 -20.86 -14.14 -16.59
N PHE A 454 -20.85 -13.09 -15.76
CA PHE A 454 -21.78 -12.99 -14.64
C PHE A 454 -22.48 -11.63 -14.58
N GLY A 455 -23.73 -11.65 -14.11
CA GLY A 455 -24.44 -10.50 -13.60
C GLY A 455 -24.19 -10.39 -12.10
N PHE A 456 -23.90 -9.17 -11.60
CA PHE A 456 -23.68 -8.92 -10.18
C PHE A 456 -24.69 -7.91 -9.65
N ALA A 457 -25.25 -8.21 -8.47
CA ALA A 457 -26.07 -7.28 -7.71
C ALA A 457 -25.61 -7.25 -6.25
N LEU A 458 -25.44 -6.05 -5.68
CA LEU A 458 -25.05 -5.89 -4.28
C LEU A 458 -26.14 -6.41 -3.34
N VAL A 459 -25.79 -7.24 -2.36
CA VAL A 459 -26.69 -7.71 -1.31
C VAL A 459 -27.12 -6.54 -0.41
N ASN A 460 -26.22 -5.64 -0.10
CA ASN A 460 -26.49 -4.45 0.70
C ASN A 460 -25.90 -3.20 0.06
N PRO A 461 -26.65 -2.48 -0.79
CA PRO A 461 -26.15 -1.28 -1.46
C PRO A 461 -25.92 -0.08 -0.52
N ILE A 462 -26.48 -0.07 0.70
CA ILE A 462 -26.26 1.00 1.69
C ILE A 462 -24.92 0.82 2.40
N ARG A 463 -24.50 -0.44 2.62
CA ARG A 463 -23.20 -0.80 3.22
C ARG A 463 -22.53 -1.86 2.36
N PRO A 464 -22.04 -1.47 1.18
CA PRO A 464 -21.62 -2.42 0.16
C PRO A 464 -20.37 -3.21 0.50
N TRP A 465 -19.52 -2.70 1.39
CA TRP A 465 -18.27 -3.33 1.82
C TRP A 465 -17.79 -2.77 3.16
N LYS A 466 -16.72 -3.38 3.70
CA LYS A 466 -15.91 -2.81 4.77
C LYS A 466 -14.53 -2.45 4.24
N THR A 467 -14.02 -1.29 4.62
CA THR A 467 -12.66 -0.84 4.28
C THR A 467 -11.94 -0.36 5.52
N ARG A 468 -10.63 -0.55 5.54
CA ARG A 468 -9.74 -0.05 6.57
C ARG A 468 -8.43 0.42 5.95
N ASN A 469 -8.04 1.65 6.21
CA ASN A 469 -6.73 2.15 5.79
C ASN A 469 -5.65 1.68 6.76
N THR A 470 -4.60 1.04 6.24
CA THR A 470 -3.46 0.56 7.03
C THR A 470 -2.17 0.84 6.27
N LEU A 471 -1.23 1.54 6.91
CA LEU A 471 0.05 1.93 6.30
C LEU A 471 -0.09 2.62 4.93
N GLY A 472 -1.23 3.28 4.70
CA GLY A 472 -1.54 3.94 3.42
C GLY A 472 -2.04 3.00 2.33
N ILE A 473 -2.55 1.83 2.70
CA ILE A 473 -3.17 0.83 1.82
C ILE A 473 -4.58 0.54 2.34
N PHE A 474 -5.54 0.31 1.45
CA PHE A 474 -6.88 -0.13 1.84
C PHE A 474 -6.94 -1.65 1.96
N LEU A 475 -7.39 -2.12 3.13
CA LEU A 475 -7.92 -3.47 3.29
C LEU A 475 -9.42 -3.43 3.01
N THR A 476 -9.89 -4.29 2.12
CA THR A 476 -11.31 -4.36 1.71
C THR A 476 -11.87 -5.75 2.02
N SER A 477 -13.09 -5.81 2.55
CA SER A 477 -13.79 -7.06 2.87
C SER A 477 -15.31 -6.87 2.83
N ASP A 478 -16.03 -7.96 2.95
CA ASP A 478 -17.50 -7.98 3.07
C ASP A 478 -18.24 -7.31 1.90
N MET A 479 -17.72 -7.43 0.66
CA MET A 479 -18.43 -7.00 -0.54
C MET A 479 -19.34 -8.13 -1.05
N TRP A 480 -20.48 -8.28 -0.37
CA TRP A 480 -21.44 -9.34 -0.68
C TRP A 480 -22.25 -9.02 -1.92
N VAL A 481 -22.33 -9.95 -2.85
CA VAL A 481 -23.06 -9.85 -4.12
C VAL A 481 -23.88 -11.09 -4.39
N HIS A 482 -24.95 -10.91 -5.16
CA HIS A 482 -25.64 -11.99 -5.86
C HIS A 482 -25.03 -12.13 -7.24
N VAL A 483 -24.79 -13.36 -7.66
CA VAL A 483 -24.20 -13.67 -8.96
C VAL A 483 -25.21 -14.48 -9.78
N THR A 484 -25.44 -14.07 -11.02
CA THR A 484 -26.28 -14.79 -12.00
C THR A 484 -25.47 -15.05 -13.26
N GLU A 485 -25.77 -16.17 -13.97
CA GLU A 485 -25.17 -16.44 -15.26
C GLU A 485 -25.72 -15.45 -16.30
N ARG A 486 -24.87 -14.97 -17.19
CA ARG A 486 -25.28 -14.23 -18.39
C ARG A 486 -25.42 -15.21 -19.56
N LEU A 487 -26.62 -15.26 -20.14
CA LEU A 487 -26.95 -16.03 -21.32
C LEU A 487 -26.42 -15.38 -22.60
#